data_23b8950282f2ec843f7a311ef11e6341
#
_entry.id   23b8950282f2ec843f7a311ef11e6341
#
_cell.length_a   1.000
_cell.length_b   1.000
_cell.length_c   1.000
_cell.angle_alpha   90.00
_cell.angle_beta   90.00
_cell.angle_gamma   90.00
#
_symmetry.space_group_name_H-M   'P 1'
#
loop_
_entity.id
_entity.type
_entity.pdbx_description
1 polymer ?
#
loop_
_entity_poly.entity_id
_entity_poly.type
_entity_poly.pdbx_seq_one_letter_code
_entity_poly.pdbx_strand_id
1 'polypeptide(L)'
;MVKTILITHTDLDGVACILVAKELYSNMEYYCCNPDKADSIFEEVINKYPLDINKIIFADMCFRKTGTLDLISKYNITVEVYDHHITAQNFIQSQRLPDTLSCIFTVNESCGALNLYQNNLDNIKLDNKNLETFLTYVNDHDLFTRKYTMSDYYNIYFNAVGMDKFISRGYGSLSDSELYAIDVLKIKEQEYIDTKIKHLNVIEFNGKSLAVVIADDCPTSMLAENMRIKKVDCDGLAVINLNSGLVSLRSIRDSFNCAKFAKKMSKFGGGHEKAAGFPLDQKVFTNLAHNIFTKQINLR
;
A
#
# COMPACT_ATOMS: atom_id res chain seq x y z
N MET A 1 -0.20 -16.63 29.36
CA MET A 1 -1.13 -15.49 29.09
C MET A 1 -1.55 -15.59 27.63
N VAL A 2 -2.84 -15.57 27.40
CA VAL A 2 -3.40 -15.72 26.06
C VAL A 2 -3.06 -14.48 25.23
N LYS A 3 -2.46 -14.69 24.05
CA LYS A 3 -1.88 -13.64 23.21
C LYS A 3 -2.80 -13.28 22.04
N THR A 4 -2.94 -12.00 21.77
CA THR A 4 -3.54 -11.50 20.52
C THR A 4 -2.44 -11.24 19.52
N ILE A 5 -2.60 -11.71 18.27
CA ILE A 5 -1.66 -11.48 17.18
C ILE A 5 -2.33 -10.61 16.13
N LEU A 6 -1.66 -9.54 15.74
CA LEU A 6 -2.07 -8.70 14.60
C LEU A 6 -1.16 -9.00 13.40
N ILE A 7 -1.74 -9.26 12.24
CA ILE A 7 -1.06 -9.32 10.95
C ILE A 7 -1.59 -8.18 10.10
N THR A 8 -0.69 -7.29 9.65
CA THR A 8 -1.09 -6.05 8.98
C THR A 8 -0.09 -5.65 7.88
N HIS A 9 -0.46 -4.68 7.07
CA HIS A 9 0.38 -4.17 5.99
C HIS A 9 1.55 -3.30 6.50
N THR A 10 2.44 -2.91 5.59
CA THR A 10 3.68 -2.18 5.92
C THR A 10 3.61 -0.68 5.65
N ASP A 11 2.45 -0.16 5.23
CA ASP A 11 2.22 1.26 4.96
C ASP A 11 1.62 2.01 6.17
N LEU A 12 1.18 3.24 5.94
CA LEU A 12 0.65 4.09 7.02
C LEU A 12 -0.65 3.53 7.61
N ASP A 13 -1.54 2.93 6.80
CA ASP A 13 -2.78 2.33 7.28
C ASP A 13 -2.49 1.08 8.12
N GLY A 14 -1.61 0.19 7.64
CA GLY A 14 -1.16 -0.97 8.40
C GLY A 14 -0.52 -0.61 9.74
N VAL A 15 0.29 0.46 9.80
CA VAL A 15 0.87 0.95 11.05
C VAL A 15 -0.18 1.58 11.95
N ALA A 16 -1.16 2.28 11.40
CA ALA A 16 -2.29 2.79 12.16
C ALA A 16 -3.12 1.65 12.79
N CYS A 17 -3.26 0.49 12.10
CA CYS A 17 -3.85 -0.71 12.69
C CYS A 17 -3.09 -1.17 13.95
N ILE A 18 -1.75 -1.09 13.96
CA ILE A 18 -0.96 -1.43 15.15
C ILE A 18 -1.27 -0.47 16.29
N LEU A 19 -1.36 0.82 16.01
CA LEU A 19 -1.66 1.83 17.03
C LEU A 19 -3.05 1.64 17.62
N VAL A 20 -4.05 1.35 16.81
CA VAL A 20 -5.41 0.98 17.25
C VAL A 20 -5.38 -0.30 18.10
N ALA A 21 -4.71 -1.34 17.63
CA ALA A 21 -4.66 -2.61 18.34
C ALA A 21 -3.94 -2.51 19.72
N LYS A 22 -2.96 -1.62 19.85
CA LYS A 22 -2.32 -1.33 21.16
C LYS A 22 -3.27 -0.69 22.18
N GLU A 23 -4.26 0.08 21.72
CA GLU A 23 -5.31 0.61 22.60
C GLU A 23 -6.31 -0.48 23.02
N LEU A 24 -6.54 -1.48 22.15
CA LEU A 24 -7.49 -2.56 22.40
C LEU A 24 -6.91 -3.69 23.24
N TYR A 25 -5.64 -4.04 23.06
CA TYR A 25 -5.04 -5.26 23.60
C TYR A 25 -3.73 -4.98 24.33
N SER A 26 -3.71 -5.25 25.62
CA SER A 26 -2.51 -5.05 26.48
C SER A 26 -1.42 -6.11 26.24
N ASN A 27 -1.79 -7.31 25.74
CA ASN A 27 -0.87 -8.40 25.43
C ASN A 27 -1.02 -8.79 23.97
N MET A 28 -0.35 -8.02 23.08
CA MET A 28 -0.37 -8.29 21.66
C MET A 28 1.04 -8.35 21.07
N GLU A 29 1.15 -9.10 20.00
CA GLU A 29 2.31 -9.09 19.09
C GLU A 29 1.82 -8.77 17.68
N TYR A 30 2.64 -8.12 16.88
CA TYR A 30 2.25 -7.77 15.50
C TYR A 30 3.31 -8.22 14.50
N TYR A 31 2.83 -8.51 13.30
CA TYR A 31 3.62 -8.88 12.13
C TYR A 31 3.19 -7.99 10.96
N CYS A 32 4.16 -7.28 10.39
CA CYS A 32 3.94 -6.46 9.20
C CYS A 32 4.48 -7.17 7.97
N CYS A 33 3.67 -7.29 6.93
CA CYS A 33 4.11 -7.93 5.70
C CYS A 33 3.34 -7.40 4.47
N ASN A 34 3.85 -7.71 3.29
CA ASN A 34 3.07 -7.53 2.08
C ASN A 34 1.95 -8.57 1.99
N PRO A 35 0.83 -8.28 1.29
CA PRO A 35 -0.33 -9.19 1.22
C PRO A 35 -0.04 -10.58 0.65
N ASP A 36 1.01 -10.75 -0.16
CA ASP A 36 1.46 -12.05 -0.68
C ASP A 36 2.11 -12.94 0.37
N LYS A 37 2.48 -12.38 1.52
CA LYS A 37 3.09 -13.07 2.66
C LYS A 37 2.12 -13.37 3.80
N ALA A 38 0.91 -12.83 3.76
CA ALA A 38 -0.07 -12.96 4.85
C ALA A 38 -0.32 -14.43 5.27
N ASP A 39 -0.52 -15.32 4.29
CA ASP A 39 -0.71 -16.76 4.56
C ASP A 39 0.51 -17.41 5.21
N SER A 40 1.72 -17.11 4.75
CA SER A 40 2.95 -17.70 5.31
C SER A 40 3.26 -17.17 6.71
N ILE A 41 2.98 -15.91 6.99
CA ILE A 41 3.09 -15.34 8.34
C ILE A 41 2.07 -15.98 9.28
N PHE A 42 0.84 -16.21 8.82
CA PHE A 42 -0.18 -16.91 9.61
C PHE A 42 0.28 -18.32 10.00
N GLU A 43 0.82 -19.10 9.03
CA GLU A 43 1.38 -20.43 9.29
C GLU A 43 2.55 -20.40 10.28
N GLU A 44 3.46 -19.41 10.13
CA GLU A 44 4.58 -19.22 11.06
C GLU A 44 4.09 -18.92 12.48
N VAL A 45 3.11 -18.02 12.62
CA VAL A 45 2.52 -17.66 13.91
C VAL A 45 1.88 -18.86 14.61
N ILE A 46 1.10 -19.66 13.89
CA ILE A 46 0.48 -20.87 14.46
C ILE A 46 1.54 -21.87 14.93
N ASN A 47 2.59 -22.08 14.13
CA ASN A 47 3.66 -23.00 14.47
C ASN A 47 4.49 -22.50 15.67
N LYS A 48 4.66 -21.21 15.81
CA LYS A 48 5.41 -20.58 16.92
C LYS A 48 4.64 -20.62 18.25
N TYR A 49 3.30 -20.52 18.19
CA TYR A 49 2.44 -20.40 19.38
C TYR A 49 1.25 -21.38 19.34
N PRO A 50 1.46 -22.71 19.29
CA PRO A 50 0.39 -23.66 18.98
C PRO A 50 -0.74 -23.75 20.03
N LEU A 51 -0.53 -23.25 21.25
CA LEU A 51 -1.50 -23.32 22.36
C LEU A 51 -1.72 -21.97 23.07
N ASP A 52 -1.00 -20.93 22.71
CA ASP A 52 -0.99 -19.66 23.46
C ASP A 52 -1.72 -18.50 22.73
N ILE A 53 -2.30 -18.77 21.57
CA ILE A 53 -3.03 -17.77 20.79
C ILE A 53 -4.51 -17.77 21.17
N ASN A 54 -5.02 -16.62 21.56
CA ASN A 54 -6.45 -16.41 21.76
C ASN A 54 -7.14 -15.98 20.45
N LYS A 55 -6.49 -15.04 19.76
CA LYS A 55 -7.07 -14.38 18.60
C LYS A 55 -5.96 -13.99 17.62
N ILE A 56 -6.24 -14.15 16.34
CA ILE A 56 -5.46 -13.56 15.26
C ILE A 56 -6.32 -12.52 14.54
N ILE A 57 -5.78 -11.35 14.31
CA ILE A 57 -6.43 -10.25 13.61
C ILE A 57 -5.66 -9.98 12.33
N PHE A 58 -6.33 -10.00 11.20
CA PHE A 58 -5.84 -9.39 9.97
C PHE A 58 -6.48 -8.01 9.85
N ALA A 59 -5.67 -6.96 9.69
CA ALA A 59 -6.16 -5.60 9.47
C ALA A 59 -5.43 -4.96 8.30
N ASP A 60 -6.16 -4.25 7.45
CA ASP A 60 -5.68 -3.68 6.19
C ASP A 60 -5.12 -4.73 5.21
N MET A 61 -5.49 -5.95 5.41
CA MET A 61 -5.19 -7.08 4.53
C MET A 61 -5.98 -8.33 4.93
N CYS A 62 -5.96 -9.33 4.04
CA CYS A 62 -6.50 -10.66 4.32
C CYS A 62 -5.57 -11.73 3.74
N PHE A 63 -5.66 -12.94 4.27
CA PHE A 63 -5.10 -14.12 3.64
C PHE A 63 -5.79 -14.42 2.29
N ARG A 64 -5.11 -15.21 1.43
CA ARG A 64 -5.57 -15.46 0.04
C ARG A 64 -5.61 -16.93 -0.35
N LYS A 65 -5.30 -17.85 0.58
CA LYS A 65 -5.27 -19.29 0.33
C LYS A 65 -6.35 -20.02 1.12
N THR A 66 -6.99 -20.97 0.48
CA THR A 66 -7.96 -21.88 1.16
C THR A 66 -7.32 -22.68 2.28
N GLY A 67 -6.03 -23.04 2.15
CA GLY A 67 -5.28 -23.75 3.20
C GLY A 67 -5.24 -23.00 4.53
N THR A 68 -5.31 -21.66 4.53
CA THR A 68 -5.42 -20.85 5.75
C THR A 68 -6.76 -21.11 6.45
N LEU A 69 -7.87 -21.23 5.71
CA LEU A 69 -9.18 -21.61 6.28
C LEU A 69 -9.16 -23.00 6.91
N ASP A 70 -8.46 -23.95 6.28
CA ASP A 70 -8.30 -25.31 6.82
C ASP A 70 -7.53 -25.28 8.15
N LEU A 71 -6.48 -24.44 8.25
CA LEU A 71 -5.71 -24.26 9.48
C LEU A 71 -6.55 -23.58 10.59
N ILE A 72 -7.33 -22.56 10.26
CA ILE A 72 -8.24 -21.88 11.21
C ILE A 72 -9.20 -22.92 11.81
N SER A 73 -9.83 -23.73 10.95
CA SER A 73 -10.75 -24.81 11.38
C SER A 73 -10.04 -25.86 12.22
N LYS A 74 -8.87 -26.33 11.77
CA LYS A 74 -8.09 -27.40 12.44
C LYS A 74 -7.67 -27.02 13.85
N TYR A 75 -7.21 -25.79 14.04
CA TYR A 75 -6.74 -25.32 15.34
C TYR A 75 -7.82 -24.63 16.18
N ASN A 76 -9.01 -24.45 15.62
CA ASN A 76 -10.14 -23.76 16.27
C ASN A 76 -9.77 -22.37 16.81
N ILE A 77 -8.98 -21.61 16.03
CA ILE A 77 -8.48 -20.28 16.41
C ILE A 77 -9.52 -19.23 16.03
N THR A 78 -9.79 -18.28 16.93
CA THR A 78 -10.59 -17.12 16.61
C THR A 78 -9.79 -16.19 15.68
N VAL A 79 -10.34 -15.92 14.51
CA VAL A 79 -9.72 -15.00 13.52
C VAL A 79 -10.71 -13.90 13.18
N GLU A 80 -10.23 -12.66 13.17
CA GLU A 80 -10.99 -11.50 12.75
C GLU A 80 -10.26 -10.83 11.57
N VAL A 81 -11.03 -10.38 10.57
CA VAL A 81 -10.51 -9.66 9.40
C VAL A 81 -11.20 -8.30 9.31
N TYR A 82 -10.42 -7.23 9.30
CA TYR A 82 -10.84 -5.85 9.08
C TYR A 82 -10.11 -5.30 7.86
N ASP A 83 -10.77 -5.35 6.71
CA ASP A 83 -10.12 -5.01 5.45
C ASP A 83 -11.05 -4.16 4.56
N HIS A 84 -10.50 -3.49 3.57
CA HIS A 84 -11.24 -2.64 2.64
C HIS A 84 -10.94 -2.98 1.16
N HIS A 85 -10.12 -3.99 0.92
CA HIS A 85 -9.76 -4.41 -0.42
C HIS A 85 -10.82 -5.30 -1.07
N ILE A 86 -11.37 -4.88 -2.19
CA ILE A 86 -12.38 -5.65 -2.96
C ILE A 86 -11.89 -7.07 -3.35
N THR A 87 -10.60 -7.25 -3.57
CA THR A 87 -10.02 -8.55 -3.90
C THR A 87 -10.08 -9.53 -2.75
N ALA A 88 -9.88 -9.05 -1.52
CA ALA A 88 -10.00 -9.83 -0.30
C ALA A 88 -11.46 -10.18 -0.02
N GLN A 89 -12.37 -9.20 -0.15
CA GLN A 89 -13.81 -9.43 0.00
C GLN A 89 -14.32 -10.50 -0.97
N ASN A 90 -13.97 -10.39 -2.26
CA ASN A 90 -14.38 -11.36 -3.27
C ASN A 90 -13.82 -12.76 -2.99
N PHE A 91 -12.58 -12.87 -2.50
CA PHE A 91 -12.01 -14.15 -2.10
C PHE A 91 -12.83 -14.77 -0.96
N ILE A 92 -13.06 -14.05 0.12
CA ILE A 92 -13.79 -14.52 1.30
C ILE A 92 -15.23 -14.90 0.93
N GLN A 93 -15.94 -14.11 0.14
CA GLN A 93 -17.31 -14.40 -0.29
C GLN A 93 -17.42 -15.66 -1.14
N SER A 94 -16.34 -16.09 -1.79
CA SER A 94 -16.30 -17.33 -2.58
C SER A 94 -16.03 -18.59 -1.76
N GLN A 95 -15.77 -18.47 -0.44
CA GLN A 95 -15.37 -19.57 0.42
C GLN A 95 -16.46 -19.99 1.42
N ARG A 96 -16.37 -21.24 1.89
CA ARG A 96 -17.07 -21.67 3.11
C ARG A 96 -16.22 -21.28 4.32
N LEU A 97 -16.77 -20.45 5.18
CA LEU A 97 -16.01 -19.91 6.31
C LEU A 97 -16.17 -20.79 7.57
N PRO A 98 -15.11 -20.97 8.37
CA PRO A 98 -15.18 -21.53 9.72
C PRO A 98 -16.00 -20.63 10.66
N ASP A 99 -16.69 -21.21 11.63
CA ASP A 99 -17.50 -20.47 12.63
C ASP A 99 -16.64 -19.53 13.50
N THR A 100 -15.34 -19.80 13.60
CA THR A 100 -14.36 -18.99 14.35
C THR A 100 -13.75 -17.83 13.56
N LEU A 101 -14.18 -17.64 12.30
CA LEU A 101 -13.72 -16.55 11.44
C LEU A 101 -14.81 -15.51 11.26
N SER A 102 -14.53 -14.27 11.61
CA SER A 102 -15.36 -13.10 11.27
C SER A 102 -14.62 -12.15 10.33
N CYS A 103 -15.33 -11.56 9.38
CA CYS A 103 -14.76 -10.65 8.40
C CYS A 103 -15.65 -9.43 8.23
N ILE A 104 -15.07 -8.24 8.35
CA ILE A 104 -15.73 -6.97 8.13
C ILE A 104 -14.99 -6.21 7.02
N PHE A 105 -15.70 -5.96 5.94
CA PHE A 105 -15.17 -5.24 4.77
C PHE A 105 -15.87 -3.91 4.57
N THR A 106 -15.09 -2.83 4.41
CA THR A 106 -15.56 -1.45 4.22
C THR A 106 -15.04 -0.89 2.90
N VAL A 107 -15.27 -1.62 1.80
CA VAL A 107 -14.74 -1.29 0.47
C VAL A 107 -15.19 0.10 0.03
N ASN A 108 -14.23 0.99 -0.26
CA ASN A 108 -14.42 2.41 -0.61
C ASN A 108 -15.11 3.28 0.48
N GLU A 109 -15.25 2.79 1.70
CA GLU A 109 -15.90 3.53 2.79
C GLU A 109 -14.89 3.97 3.85
N SER A 110 -14.04 3.04 4.29
CA SER A 110 -12.99 3.34 5.26
C SER A 110 -11.77 2.45 5.06
N CYS A 111 -10.59 2.95 5.43
CA CYS A 111 -9.35 2.19 5.46
C CYS A 111 -9.34 1.12 6.56
N GLY A 112 -8.37 0.21 6.55
CA GLY A 112 -8.29 -0.92 7.48
C GLY A 112 -8.24 -0.50 8.95
N ALA A 113 -7.46 0.54 9.28
CA ALA A 113 -7.35 1.02 10.66
C ALA A 113 -8.63 1.67 11.17
N LEU A 114 -9.31 2.46 10.35
CA LEU A 114 -10.58 3.05 10.73
C LEU A 114 -11.67 1.98 10.87
N ASN A 115 -11.69 0.97 9.99
CA ASN A 115 -12.56 -0.19 10.09
C ASN A 115 -12.33 -0.94 11.43
N LEU A 116 -11.08 -1.26 11.75
CA LEU A 116 -10.72 -1.90 13.03
C LEU A 116 -11.18 -1.06 14.23
N TYR A 117 -10.94 0.26 14.20
CA TYR A 117 -11.33 1.18 15.26
C TYR A 117 -12.85 1.21 15.46
N GLN A 118 -13.62 1.47 14.40
CA GLN A 118 -15.08 1.63 14.46
C GLN A 118 -15.82 0.38 14.94
N ASN A 119 -15.31 -0.79 14.60
CA ASN A 119 -15.92 -2.06 15.02
C ASN A 119 -15.50 -2.54 16.41
N ASN A 120 -14.64 -1.78 17.11
CA ASN A 120 -14.19 -2.09 18.46
C ASN A 120 -14.32 -0.91 19.45
N LEU A 121 -15.18 0.07 19.16
CA LEU A 121 -15.35 1.29 19.97
C LEU A 121 -15.67 0.99 21.44
N ASP A 122 -16.49 -0.01 21.70
CA ASP A 122 -16.89 -0.40 23.09
C ASP A 122 -15.70 -0.90 23.93
N ASN A 123 -14.61 -1.29 23.28
CA ASN A 123 -13.40 -1.81 23.93
C ASN A 123 -12.29 -0.77 24.06
N ILE A 124 -12.44 0.40 23.43
CA ILE A 124 -11.45 1.48 23.49
C ILE A 124 -11.74 2.37 24.70
N LYS A 125 -10.70 2.65 25.49
CA LYS A 125 -10.81 3.57 26.62
C LYS A 125 -11.26 4.94 26.15
N LEU A 126 -12.30 5.45 26.79
CA LEU A 126 -13.05 6.65 26.47
C LEU A 126 -12.25 7.84 25.91
N ASP A 127 -12.82 8.45 24.86
CA ASP A 127 -12.56 9.80 24.33
C ASP A 127 -11.10 10.05 23.87
N ASN A 128 -10.62 9.19 22.94
CA ASN A 128 -9.30 9.40 22.33
C ASN A 128 -9.39 10.24 21.05
N LYS A 129 -9.73 11.52 21.19
CA LYS A 129 -9.85 12.48 20.07
C LYS A 129 -8.60 12.57 19.20
N ASN A 130 -7.42 12.36 19.78
CA ASN A 130 -6.18 12.36 19.02
C ASN A 130 -6.10 11.16 18.08
N LEU A 131 -6.52 9.97 18.54
CA LEU A 131 -6.58 8.77 17.71
C LEU A 131 -7.61 8.94 16.59
N GLU A 132 -8.82 9.42 16.90
CA GLU A 132 -9.87 9.67 15.90
C GLU A 132 -9.41 10.66 14.82
N THR A 133 -8.78 11.76 15.25
CA THR A 133 -8.23 12.76 14.33
C THR A 133 -7.14 12.16 13.45
N PHE A 134 -6.23 11.39 14.02
CA PHE A 134 -5.18 10.69 13.29
C PHE A 134 -5.77 9.71 12.28
N LEU A 135 -6.74 8.87 12.69
CA LEU A 135 -7.41 7.91 11.80
C LEU A 135 -8.19 8.59 10.66
N THR A 136 -8.75 9.79 10.92
CA THR A 136 -9.35 10.60 9.86
C THR A 136 -8.32 10.96 8.78
N TYR A 137 -7.10 11.32 9.16
CA TYR A 137 -6.04 11.65 8.21
C TYR A 137 -5.49 10.41 7.49
N VAL A 138 -5.35 9.28 8.20
CA VAL A 138 -4.95 8.01 7.58
C VAL A 138 -5.98 7.59 6.52
N ASN A 139 -7.26 7.61 6.87
CA ASN A 139 -8.35 7.28 5.97
C ASN A 139 -8.42 8.18 4.73
N ASP A 140 -8.23 9.49 4.93
CA ASP A 140 -8.22 10.47 3.84
C ASP A 140 -7.04 10.21 2.87
N HIS A 141 -5.88 9.84 3.41
CA HIS A 141 -4.72 9.49 2.60
C HIS A 141 -4.92 8.19 1.82
N ASP A 142 -5.34 7.14 2.51
CA ASP A 142 -5.46 5.79 1.97
C ASP A 142 -6.54 5.69 0.88
N LEU A 143 -7.72 6.26 1.11
CA LEU A 143 -8.79 6.35 0.12
C LEU A 143 -8.56 7.43 -0.96
N PHE A 144 -7.42 8.11 -0.89
CA PHE A 144 -7.02 9.15 -1.85
C PHE A 144 -8.05 10.29 -2.00
N THR A 145 -8.77 10.63 -0.91
CA THR A 145 -9.79 11.69 -0.95
C THR A 145 -9.21 13.10 -0.86
N ARG A 146 -7.99 13.25 -0.31
CA ARG A 146 -7.17 14.46 -0.28
C ARG A 146 -7.89 15.71 0.28
N LYS A 147 -8.71 15.54 1.30
CA LYS A 147 -9.47 16.63 1.96
C LYS A 147 -8.61 17.42 2.94
N TYR A 148 -7.62 16.76 3.56
CA TYR A 148 -6.83 17.32 4.64
C TYR A 148 -5.34 17.32 4.28
N THR A 149 -4.67 18.46 4.37
CA THR A 149 -3.22 18.57 4.18
C THR A 149 -2.43 17.67 5.13
N MET A 150 -2.96 17.49 6.35
CA MET A 150 -2.33 16.65 7.37
C MET A 150 -2.26 15.17 6.97
N SER A 151 -3.12 14.69 6.10
CA SER A 151 -3.10 13.32 5.57
C SER A 151 -1.78 13.01 4.87
N ASP A 152 -1.36 13.90 3.97
CA ASP A 152 -0.06 13.79 3.28
C ASP A 152 1.11 13.99 4.25
N TYR A 153 0.97 14.89 5.23
CA TYR A 153 2.03 15.17 6.21
C TYR A 153 2.35 13.93 7.06
N TYR A 154 1.34 13.21 7.56
CA TYR A 154 1.56 11.97 8.30
C TYR A 154 2.20 10.90 7.43
N ASN A 155 1.81 10.77 6.17
CA ASN A 155 2.43 9.80 5.26
C ASN A 155 3.89 10.16 4.93
N ILE A 156 4.20 11.43 4.68
CA ILE A 156 5.58 11.89 4.44
C ILE A 156 6.43 11.66 5.69
N TYR A 157 5.89 11.98 6.86
CA TYR A 157 6.58 11.74 8.13
C TYR A 157 6.84 10.25 8.34
N PHE A 158 5.84 9.39 8.16
CA PHE A 158 5.97 7.94 8.25
C PHE A 158 7.08 7.42 7.32
N ASN A 159 7.07 7.80 6.07
CA ASN A 159 8.09 7.39 5.10
C ASN A 159 9.50 7.89 5.47
N ALA A 160 9.60 9.08 6.07
CA ALA A 160 10.89 9.65 6.46
C ALA A 160 11.50 9.01 7.70
N VAL A 161 10.68 8.65 8.71
CA VAL A 161 11.18 8.12 9.99
C VAL A 161 11.19 6.59 10.03
N GLY A 162 10.36 5.95 9.21
CA GLY A 162 10.16 4.50 9.19
C GLY A 162 9.22 4.00 10.30
N MET A 163 8.79 2.75 10.13
CA MET A 163 7.76 2.10 10.93
C MET A 163 8.04 2.13 12.43
N ASP A 164 9.21 1.68 12.87
CA ASP A 164 9.52 1.53 14.29
C ASP A 164 9.48 2.87 15.03
N LYS A 165 10.05 3.91 14.42
CA LYS A 165 10.05 5.25 15.01
C LYS A 165 8.65 5.85 15.02
N PHE A 166 7.86 5.62 13.96
CA PHE A 166 6.49 6.10 13.90
C PHE A 166 5.61 5.42 14.96
N ILE A 167 5.71 4.12 15.14
CA ILE A 167 4.99 3.37 16.19
C ILE A 167 5.41 3.84 17.58
N SER A 168 6.70 4.08 17.80
CA SER A 168 7.20 4.59 19.09
C SER A 168 6.70 6.00 19.42
N ARG A 169 6.56 6.85 18.40
CA ARG A 169 6.00 8.19 18.51
C ARG A 169 4.50 8.17 18.85
N GLY A 170 3.78 7.23 18.24
CA GLY A 170 2.32 7.16 18.34
C GLY A 170 1.59 8.20 17.45
N TYR A 171 0.30 8.35 17.71
CA TYR A 171 -0.65 9.11 16.89
C TYR A 171 -0.86 10.57 17.32
N GLY A 172 -0.03 11.11 18.21
CA GLY A 172 -0.12 12.51 18.63
C GLY A 172 0.09 13.50 17.48
N SER A 173 -0.33 14.75 17.67
CA SER A 173 -0.15 15.82 16.71
C SER A 173 1.33 16.00 16.34
N LEU A 174 1.60 16.32 15.08
CA LEU A 174 2.95 16.65 14.61
C LEU A 174 3.42 17.96 15.27
N SER A 175 4.64 17.97 15.78
CA SER A 175 5.28 19.15 16.35
C SER A 175 5.71 20.13 15.25
N ASP A 176 5.96 21.40 15.62
CA ASP A 176 6.44 22.42 14.68
C ASP A 176 7.74 21.99 13.98
N SER A 177 8.64 21.31 14.68
CA SER A 177 9.90 20.81 14.09
C SER A 177 9.66 19.67 13.10
N GLU A 178 8.70 18.78 13.37
CA GLU A 178 8.29 17.72 12.43
C GLU A 178 7.61 18.33 11.19
N LEU A 179 6.71 19.28 11.37
CA LEU A 179 6.05 20.01 10.28
C LEU A 179 7.06 20.72 9.39
N TYR A 180 8.04 21.42 9.98
CA TYR A 180 9.10 22.06 9.23
C TYR A 180 9.94 21.07 8.42
N ALA A 181 10.30 19.93 9.02
CA ALA A 181 11.05 18.88 8.32
C ALA A 181 10.24 18.30 7.14
N ILE A 182 8.94 18.10 7.31
CA ILE A 182 8.03 17.62 6.25
C ILE A 182 7.97 18.64 5.11
N ASP A 183 7.84 19.94 5.41
CA ASP A 183 7.82 20.98 4.38
C ASP A 183 9.11 20.99 3.55
N VAL A 184 10.27 20.83 4.20
CA VAL A 184 11.56 20.69 3.48
C VAL A 184 11.58 19.45 2.59
N LEU A 185 11.04 18.32 3.05
CA LEU A 185 10.94 17.08 2.24
C LEU A 185 10.01 17.27 1.05
N LYS A 186 8.87 17.94 1.23
CA LYS A 186 7.93 18.26 0.12
C LYS A 186 8.57 19.15 -0.94
N ILE A 187 9.33 20.16 -0.53
CA ILE A 187 10.06 21.02 -1.48
C ILE A 187 11.04 20.17 -2.29
N LYS A 188 11.85 19.32 -1.65
CA LYS A 188 12.79 18.44 -2.33
C LYS A 188 12.11 17.44 -3.28
N GLU A 189 11.00 16.87 -2.85
CA GLU A 189 10.21 15.97 -3.69
C GLU A 189 9.67 16.70 -4.93
N GLN A 190 9.15 17.92 -4.76
CA GLN A 190 8.67 18.74 -5.88
C GLN A 190 9.79 19.12 -6.84
N GLU A 191 10.95 19.51 -6.34
CA GLU A 191 12.15 19.79 -7.15
C GLU A 191 12.60 18.55 -7.94
N TYR A 192 12.56 17.37 -7.31
CA TYR A 192 12.83 16.11 -7.98
C TYR A 192 11.83 15.84 -9.11
N ILE A 193 10.53 15.97 -8.84
CA ILE A 193 9.45 15.78 -9.81
C ILE A 193 9.61 16.75 -10.99
N ASP A 194 9.85 18.04 -10.72
CA ASP A 194 10.01 19.06 -11.75
C ASP A 194 11.23 18.77 -12.65
N THR A 195 12.33 18.32 -12.04
CA THR A 195 13.52 17.89 -12.76
C THR A 195 13.24 16.67 -13.64
N LYS A 196 12.53 15.67 -13.12
CA LYS A 196 12.16 14.47 -13.90
C LYS A 196 11.25 14.84 -15.07
N ILE A 197 10.24 15.69 -14.85
CA ILE A 197 9.32 16.14 -15.92
C ILE A 197 10.07 16.89 -17.01
N LYS A 198 11.02 17.74 -16.65
CA LYS A 198 11.83 18.49 -17.62
C LYS A 198 12.69 17.61 -18.51
N HIS A 199 13.11 16.44 -18.01
CA HIS A 199 14.00 15.51 -18.70
C HIS A 199 13.34 14.18 -19.05
N LEU A 200 12.00 14.14 -19.19
CA LEU A 200 11.29 12.92 -19.54
C LEU A 200 11.69 12.41 -20.94
N ASN A 201 11.93 11.11 -21.01
CA ASN A 201 12.01 10.38 -22.27
C ASN A 201 10.65 9.79 -22.59
N VAL A 202 9.97 10.33 -23.60
CA VAL A 202 8.72 9.75 -24.11
C VAL A 202 9.05 8.87 -25.31
N ILE A 203 8.72 7.59 -25.24
CA ILE A 203 8.97 6.61 -26.27
C ILE A 203 7.67 5.95 -26.75
N GLU A 204 7.66 5.49 -27.99
CA GLU A 204 6.60 4.58 -28.47
C GLU A 204 6.97 3.14 -28.09
N PHE A 205 6.09 2.50 -27.35
CA PHE A 205 6.29 1.12 -26.88
C PHE A 205 4.99 0.31 -26.95
N ASN A 206 4.98 -0.73 -27.77
CA ASN A 206 3.80 -1.59 -28.01
C ASN A 206 2.53 -0.81 -28.41
N GLY A 207 2.68 0.24 -29.25
CA GLY A 207 1.58 1.07 -29.74
C GLY A 207 1.03 2.04 -28.67
N LYS A 208 1.85 2.37 -27.68
CA LYS A 208 1.56 3.35 -26.63
C LYS A 208 2.71 4.32 -26.45
N SER A 209 2.39 5.58 -26.26
CA SER A 209 3.34 6.62 -25.91
C SER A 209 3.58 6.62 -24.42
N LEU A 210 4.78 6.22 -23.99
CA LEU A 210 5.14 6.10 -22.58
C LEU A 210 6.27 7.05 -22.20
N ALA A 211 6.05 7.84 -21.15
CA ALA A 211 7.13 8.51 -20.45
C ALA A 211 7.87 7.46 -19.59
N VAL A 212 9.18 7.35 -19.77
CA VAL A 212 10.00 6.35 -19.06
C VAL A 212 10.95 7.04 -18.10
N VAL A 213 10.95 6.59 -16.85
CA VAL A 213 11.86 7.01 -15.80
C VAL A 213 12.56 5.79 -15.23
N ILE A 214 13.88 5.85 -15.12
CA ILE A 214 14.67 4.85 -14.40
C ILE A 214 15.05 5.47 -13.07
N ALA A 215 14.58 4.87 -11.98
CA ALA A 215 14.83 5.36 -10.63
C ALA A 215 14.54 4.28 -9.59
N ASP A 216 15.30 4.25 -8.51
CA ASP A 216 15.10 3.32 -7.39
C ASP A 216 13.99 3.83 -6.46
N ASP A 217 14.06 5.12 -6.08
CA ASP A 217 13.06 5.79 -5.26
C ASP A 217 12.40 6.89 -6.08
N CYS A 218 11.22 6.60 -6.64
CA CYS A 218 10.45 7.56 -7.39
C CYS A 218 9.04 7.68 -6.80
N PRO A 219 8.60 8.89 -6.44
CA PRO A 219 7.21 9.13 -6.02
C PRO A 219 6.28 9.01 -7.23
N THR A 220 6.11 7.77 -7.72
CA THR A 220 5.50 7.45 -9.02
C THR A 220 4.10 8.03 -9.17
N SER A 221 3.30 8.01 -8.09
CA SER A 221 1.93 8.56 -8.11
C SER A 221 1.94 10.08 -8.22
N MET A 222 2.80 10.75 -7.44
CA MET A 222 2.96 12.21 -7.46
C MET A 222 3.52 12.69 -8.80
N LEU A 223 4.51 11.97 -9.35
CA LEU A 223 5.06 12.28 -10.67
C LEU A 223 3.96 12.17 -11.74
N ALA A 224 3.15 11.12 -11.73
CA ALA A 224 2.06 10.95 -12.68
C ALA A 224 0.98 12.04 -12.54
N GLU A 225 0.64 12.44 -11.32
CA GLU A 225 -0.30 13.54 -11.06
C GLU A 225 0.22 14.87 -11.61
N ASN A 226 1.47 15.21 -11.30
CA ASN A 226 2.12 16.42 -11.85
C ASN A 226 2.21 16.39 -13.39
N MET A 227 2.46 15.22 -13.99
CA MET A 227 2.43 15.07 -15.44
C MET A 227 1.04 15.36 -16.04
N ARG A 228 -0.04 14.91 -15.38
CA ARG A 228 -1.42 15.22 -15.80
C ARG A 228 -1.70 16.72 -15.69
N ILE A 229 -1.35 17.34 -14.54
CA ILE A 229 -1.52 18.79 -14.31
C ILE A 229 -0.77 19.60 -15.38
N LYS A 230 0.47 19.22 -15.69
CA LYS A 230 1.31 19.88 -16.71
C LYS A 230 0.97 19.44 -18.14
N LYS A 231 -0.05 18.59 -18.32
CA LYS A 231 -0.53 18.10 -19.62
C LYS A 231 0.56 17.49 -20.49
N VAL A 232 1.42 16.67 -19.87
CA VAL A 232 2.48 15.96 -20.62
C VAL A 232 1.84 15.05 -21.65
N ASP A 233 2.30 15.16 -22.90
CA ASP A 233 1.71 14.43 -24.04
C ASP A 233 2.24 13.00 -24.12
N CYS A 234 1.63 12.10 -23.35
CA CYS A 234 1.87 10.65 -23.38
C CYS A 234 0.66 9.88 -22.87
N ASP A 235 0.58 8.58 -23.20
CA ASP A 235 -0.49 7.71 -22.69
C ASP A 235 -0.28 7.35 -21.23
N GLY A 236 0.96 7.05 -20.84
CA GLY A 236 1.28 6.56 -19.50
C GLY A 236 2.70 6.88 -19.05
N LEU A 237 2.93 6.70 -17.75
CA LEU A 237 4.23 6.72 -17.11
C LEU A 237 4.67 5.29 -16.80
N ALA A 238 5.90 4.94 -17.14
CA ALA A 238 6.58 3.71 -16.74
C ALA A 238 7.82 4.07 -15.89
N VAL A 239 7.81 3.69 -14.62
CA VAL A 239 8.97 3.82 -13.73
C VAL A 239 9.63 2.46 -13.60
N ILE A 240 10.90 2.38 -13.98
CA ILE A 240 11.72 1.17 -13.95
C ILE A 240 12.60 1.24 -12.71
N ASN A 241 12.38 0.37 -11.77
CA ASN A 241 13.25 0.17 -10.62
C ASN A 241 14.19 -1.01 -10.90
N LEU A 242 15.47 -0.73 -11.06
CA LEU A 242 16.48 -1.75 -11.40
C LEU A 242 16.83 -2.62 -10.19
N ASN A 243 16.74 -2.10 -8.96
CA ASN A 243 17.06 -2.85 -7.76
C ASN A 243 16.00 -3.92 -7.45
N SER A 244 14.72 -3.57 -7.59
CA SER A 244 13.62 -4.53 -7.39
C SER A 244 13.29 -5.36 -8.63
N GLY A 245 13.79 -4.96 -9.81
CA GLY A 245 13.44 -5.58 -11.08
C GLY A 245 11.96 -5.41 -11.45
N LEU A 246 11.33 -4.30 -11.07
CA LEU A 246 9.92 -4.02 -11.30
C LEU A 246 9.74 -2.80 -12.20
N VAL A 247 8.69 -2.85 -13.02
CA VAL A 247 8.16 -1.70 -13.76
C VAL A 247 6.82 -1.30 -13.17
N SER A 248 6.73 -0.08 -12.68
CA SER A 248 5.49 0.52 -12.18
C SER A 248 4.86 1.39 -13.26
N LEU A 249 3.57 1.20 -13.51
CA LEU A 249 2.80 1.94 -14.50
C LEU A 249 1.80 2.88 -13.82
N ARG A 250 1.63 4.07 -14.41
CA ARG A 250 0.53 4.99 -14.09
C ARG A 250 -0.10 5.50 -15.38
N SER A 251 -1.42 5.58 -15.39
CA SER A 251 -2.17 6.17 -16.51
C SER A 251 -2.02 7.68 -16.49
N ILE A 252 -1.63 8.27 -17.60
CA ILE A 252 -1.66 9.74 -17.80
C ILE A 252 -2.91 10.11 -18.56
N ARG A 253 -3.26 9.42 -19.64
CA ARG A 253 -4.54 9.54 -20.33
C ARG A 253 -5.53 8.50 -19.84
N ASP A 254 -6.79 8.87 -19.68
CA ASP A 254 -7.85 7.96 -19.21
C ASP A 254 -8.04 6.72 -20.10
N SER A 255 -7.70 6.84 -21.39
CA SER A 255 -7.74 5.72 -22.34
C SER A 255 -6.66 4.67 -22.14
N PHE A 256 -5.64 4.93 -21.30
CA PHE A 256 -4.56 3.99 -21.03
C PHE A 256 -4.86 3.12 -19.83
N ASN A 257 -5.18 1.85 -20.06
CA ASN A 257 -5.45 0.87 -19.02
C ASN A 257 -4.14 0.16 -18.63
N CYS A 258 -3.58 0.54 -17.47
CA CYS A 258 -2.33 0.00 -16.95
C CYS A 258 -2.40 -1.52 -16.72
N ALA A 259 -3.50 -2.03 -16.17
CA ALA A 259 -3.64 -3.46 -15.88
C ALA A 259 -3.61 -4.32 -17.15
N LYS A 260 -4.33 -3.91 -18.20
CA LYS A 260 -4.30 -4.59 -19.50
C LYS A 260 -2.91 -4.54 -20.13
N PHE A 261 -2.24 -3.38 -20.03
CA PHE A 261 -0.89 -3.23 -20.55
C PHE A 261 0.11 -4.11 -19.80
N ALA A 262 0.09 -4.11 -18.46
CA ALA A 262 0.97 -4.92 -17.62
C ALA A 262 0.82 -6.43 -17.93
N LYS A 263 -0.42 -6.93 -18.06
CA LYS A 263 -0.69 -8.33 -18.45
C LYS A 263 -0.17 -8.69 -19.83
N LYS A 264 -0.18 -7.74 -20.79
CA LYS A 264 0.40 -7.93 -22.12
C LYS A 264 1.93 -8.03 -22.06
N MET A 265 2.56 -7.31 -21.11
CA MET A 265 4.01 -7.27 -20.96
C MET A 265 4.57 -8.49 -20.23
N SER A 266 3.85 -9.01 -19.24
CA SER A 266 4.28 -10.17 -18.46
C SER A 266 3.07 -10.97 -17.96
N LYS A 267 3.20 -12.30 -17.92
CA LYS A 267 2.19 -13.18 -17.29
C LYS A 267 2.00 -12.90 -15.79
N PHE A 268 2.98 -12.26 -15.17
CA PHE A 268 2.94 -11.82 -13.77
C PHE A 268 2.53 -10.35 -13.63
N GLY A 269 2.22 -9.67 -14.74
CA GLY A 269 1.74 -8.29 -14.73
C GLY A 269 0.32 -8.19 -14.19
N GLY A 270 0.03 -7.14 -13.44
CA GLY A 270 -1.28 -6.91 -12.86
C GLY A 270 -1.41 -5.58 -12.16
N GLY A 271 -2.58 -5.32 -11.59
CA GLY A 271 -2.94 -4.10 -10.89
C GLY A 271 -4.29 -3.55 -11.34
N HIS A 272 -4.48 -2.26 -11.13
CA HIS A 272 -5.69 -1.52 -11.47
C HIS A 272 -5.58 -0.82 -12.83
N GLU A 273 -6.70 -0.30 -13.33
CA GLU A 273 -6.72 0.43 -14.62
C GLU A 273 -5.82 1.66 -14.63
N LYS A 274 -5.73 2.37 -13.53
CA LYS A 274 -4.91 3.59 -13.38
C LYS A 274 -3.49 3.33 -12.88
N ALA A 275 -3.24 2.18 -12.24
CA ALA A 275 -1.97 1.84 -11.62
C ALA A 275 -1.74 0.32 -11.66
N ALA A 276 -0.63 -0.11 -12.24
CA ALA A 276 -0.28 -1.52 -12.38
C ALA A 276 1.24 -1.69 -12.38
N GLY A 277 1.70 -2.93 -12.38
CA GLY A 277 3.13 -3.22 -12.49
C GLY A 277 3.38 -4.59 -13.09
N PHE A 278 4.63 -4.83 -13.48
CA PHE A 278 5.10 -6.11 -13.96
C PHE A 278 6.61 -6.27 -13.73
N PRO A 279 7.11 -7.52 -13.61
CA PRO A 279 8.53 -7.77 -13.50
C PRO A 279 9.28 -7.34 -14.76
N LEU A 280 10.42 -6.71 -14.59
CA LEU A 280 11.35 -6.35 -15.67
C LEU A 280 12.17 -7.57 -16.06
N ASP A 281 11.74 -8.29 -17.09
CA ASP A 281 12.55 -9.35 -17.68
C ASP A 281 13.58 -8.81 -18.69
N GLN A 282 14.55 -9.65 -19.06
CA GLN A 282 15.63 -9.26 -19.99
C GLN A 282 15.09 -8.80 -21.35
N LYS A 283 14.02 -9.39 -21.84
CA LYS A 283 13.43 -9.03 -23.14
C LYS A 283 12.78 -7.66 -23.10
N VAL A 284 12.02 -7.38 -22.03
CA VAL A 284 11.40 -6.06 -21.79
C VAL A 284 12.49 -5.00 -21.61
N PHE A 285 13.51 -5.28 -20.81
CA PHE A 285 14.63 -4.36 -20.59
C PHE A 285 15.36 -4.03 -21.90
N THR A 286 15.72 -5.04 -22.71
CA THR A 286 16.41 -4.84 -23.99
C THR A 286 15.58 -3.98 -24.94
N ASN A 287 14.27 -4.24 -25.04
CA ASN A 287 13.37 -3.48 -25.90
C ASN A 287 13.21 -2.02 -25.44
N LEU A 288 13.06 -1.79 -24.13
CA LEU A 288 12.97 -0.43 -23.56
C LEU A 288 14.29 0.34 -23.77
N ALA A 289 15.41 -0.28 -23.46
CA ALA A 289 16.73 0.30 -23.65
C ALA A 289 16.97 0.68 -25.11
N HIS A 290 16.68 -0.23 -26.06
CA HIS A 290 16.78 0.05 -27.49
C HIS A 290 15.98 1.28 -27.89
N ASN A 291 14.72 1.38 -27.51
CA ASN A 291 13.85 2.51 -27.84
C ASN A 291 14.33 3.83 -27.22
N ILE A 292 14.85 3.81 -25.99
CA ILE A 292 15.40 5.01 -25.32
C ILE A 292 16.64 5.50 -26.06
N PHE A 293 17.61 4.62 -26.35
CA PHE A 293 18.87 4.99 -26.98
C PHE A 293 18.72 5.37 -28.44
N THR A 294 17.85 4.70 -29.21
CA THR A 294 17.62 5.02 -30.61
C THR A 294 17.01 6.41 -30.78
N LYS A 295 16.13 6.83 -29.88
CA LYS A 295 15.55 8.18 -29.93
C LYS A 295 16.59 9.27 -29.62
N GLN A 296 17.53 9.01 -28.71
CA GLN A 296 18.60 9.98 -28.40
C GLN A 296 19.59 10.16 -29.55
N ILE A 297 19.82 9.14 -30.37
CA ILE A 297 20.71 9.23 -31.53
C ILE A 297 20.08 10.07 -32.65
N ASN A 298 18.75 10.00 -32.82
CA ASN A 298 18.02 10.75 -33.85
C ASN A 298 17.75 12.23 -33.49
N LEU A 299 18.12 12.66 -32.28
CA LEU A 299 17.99 14.04 -31.79
C LEU A 299 19.35 14.81 -31.79
N ARG A 300 20.41 14.17 -32.26
CA ARG A 300 21.75 14.78 -32.51
C ARG A 300 21.99 14.86 -34.02
#